data_d02dd9d0b15932727c142685bc90d496
#
_entry.id   d02dd9d0b15932727c142685bc90d496
#
_cell.length_a   1.000
_cell.length_b   1.000
_cell.length_c   1.000
_cell.angle_alpha   90.00
_cell.angle_beta   90.00
_cell.angle_gamma   90.00
#
_symmetry.space_group_name_H-M   'P 1'
#
loop_
_entity.id
_entity.type
_entity.pdbx_description
1 polymer ?
#
loop_
_entity_poly.entity_id
_entity_poly.type
_entity_poly.pdbx_seq_one_letter_code
_entity_poly.pdbx_strand_id
1 'polypeptide(L)'
;EFPLVDAPAVSPSTGQYSTATQITITVPDGYTAYYTMDGSTPTASSEKYTDPIDMPENSQTTFSAILVNDKNGKATEVTTRNYITTY
;
A
#
# COMPACT_ATOMS: atom_id res chain seq x y z
N GLU A 1 -26.21 2.32 -3.01
CA GLU A 1 -25.37 2.72 -1.87
C GLU A 1 -23.98 2.09 -1.98
N PHE A 2 -22.97 2.88 -1.79
CA PHE A 2 -21.60 2.41 -1.90
C PHE A 2 -21.01 2.20 -0.51
N PRO A 3 -20.29 1.09 -0.30
CA PRO A 3 -19.61 0.91 0.98
C PRO A 3 -18.53 1.98 1.16
N LEU A 4 -18.34 2.38 2.42
CA LEU A 4 -17.27 3.30 2.74
C LEU A 4 -15.93 2.55 2.67
N VAL A 5 -14.92 3.24 2.15
CA VAL A 5 -13.56 2.70 2.11
C VAL A 5 -12.80 3.30 3.28
N ASP A 6 -12.50 2.49 4.28
CA ASP A 6 -11.83 2.94 5.50
C ASP A 6 -10.32 2.86 5.40
N ALA A 7 -9.80 1.93 4.60
CA ALA A 7 -8.37 1.74 4.45
C ALA A 7 -8.10 0.98 3.16
N PRO A 8 -6.90 1.12 2.57
CA PRO A 8 -6.57 0.36 1.38
C PRO A 8 -6.44 -1.13 1.68
N ALA A 9 -6.87 -1.95 0.74
CA ALA A 9 -6.67 -3.39 0.79
C ALA A 9 -5.31 -3.68 0.14
N VAL A 10 -4.36 -4.15 0.93
CA VAL A 10 -2.99 -4.42 0.46
C VAL A 10 -2.77 -5.92 0.46
N SER A 11 -2.29 -6.44 -0.63
CA SER A 11 -1.98 -7.86 -0.80
C SER A 11 -0.53 -7.99 -1.25
N PRO A 12 0.21 -8.96 -0.75
CA PRO A 12 -0.13 -9.96 0.24
C PRO A 12 -0.14 -9.39 1.66
N SER A 13 -0.58 -10.19 2.62
CA SER A 13 -0.59 -9.77 4.01
C SER A 13 0.82 -9.81 4.61
N THR A 14 0.98 -9.21 5.81
CA THR A 14 2.24 -9.22 6.55
C THR A 14 2.77 -10.64 6.68
N GLY A 15 4.06 -10.83 6.42
CA GLY A 15 4.68 -12.14 6.56
C GLY A 15 6.03 -12.24 5.90
N GLN A 16 6.55 -13.46 5.87
CA GLN A 16 7.83 -13.77 5.29
C GLN A 16 7.61 -14.45 3.93
N TYR A 17 8.38 -14.04 2.94
CA TYR A 17 8.24 -14.54 1.57
C TYR A 17 9.60 -15.03 1.08
N SER A 18 9.61 -16.24 0.50
CA SER A 18 10.82 -16.86 0.01
C SER A 18 10.87 -16.92 -1.52
N THR A 19 9.87 -16.41 -2.19
CA THR A 19 9.81 -16.33 -3.65
C THR A 19 9.42 -14.93 -4.06
N ALA A 20 9.77 -14.55 -5.29
CA ALA A 20 9.47 -13.21 -5.80
C ALA A 20 7.97 -12.93 -5.70
N THR A 21 7.63 -11.84 -5.02
CA THR A 21 6.25 -11.47 -4.73
C THR A 21 6.07 -9.99 -4.99
N GLN A 22 4.92 -9.61 -5.50
CA GLN A 22 4.60 -8.22 -5.75
C GLN A 22 3.52 -7.73 -4.79
N ILE A 23 3.64 -6.46 -4.38
CA ILE A 23 2.65 -5.82 -3.51
C ILE A 23 1.60 -5.17 -4.39
N THR A 24 0.34 -5.49 -4.13
CA THR A 24 -0.78 -4.95 -4.90
C THR A 24 -1.74 -4.23 -3.97
N ILE A 25 -2.17 -3.04 -4.36
CA ILE A 25 -3.15 -2.27 -3.61
C ILE A 25 -4.45 -2.23 -4.42
N THR A 26 -5.56 -2.58 -3.77
CA THR A 26 -6.87 -2.45 -4.42
C THR A 26 -7.32 -1.00 -4.32
N VAL A 27 -7.48 -0.35 -5.47
CA VAL A 27 -7.88 1.07 -5.55
C VAL A 27 -9.28 1.16 -6.11
N PRO A 28 -10.28 1.55 -5.29
CA PRO A 28 -11.65 1.74 -5.79
C PRO A 28 -11.72 2.95 -6.73
N ASP A 29 -12.77 2.99 -7.54
CA ASP A 29 -13.01 4.13 -8.40
C ASP A 29 -13.17 5.41 -7.56
N GLY A 30 -12.55 6.49 -8.01
CA GLY A 30 -12.61 7.77 -7.31
C GLY A 30 -11.55 7.93 -6.25
N TYR A 31 -10.62 6.99 -6.13
CA TYR A 31 -9.53 7.04 -5.18
C TYR A 31 -8.19 6.90 -5.86
N THR A 32 -7.15 7.42 -5.22
CA THR A 32 -5.76 7.23 -5.64
C THR A 32 -4.97 6.70 -4.46
N ALA A 33 -4.17 5.68 -4.68
CA ALA A 33 -3.35 5.09 -3.62
C ALA A 33 -1.98 5.74 -3.60
N TYR A 34 -1.50 6.02 -2.41
CA TYR A 34 -0.14 6.49 -2.16
C TYR A 34 0.50 5.58 -1.14
N TYR A 35 1.80 5.39 -1.24
CA TYR A 35 2.49 4.43 -0.38
C TYR A 35 3.89 4.88 -0.02
N THR A 36 4.41 4.28 1.05
CA THR A 36 5.82 4.42 1.43
C THR A 36 6.35 3.04 1.77
N MET A 37 7.66 2.86 1.64
CA MET A 37 8.31 1.58 1.92
C MET A 37 9.39 1.71 2.99
N ASP A 38 9.44 2.84 3.68
CA ASP A 38 10.42 3.13 4.71
C ASP A 38 9.82 3.28 6.11
N GLY A 39 8.53 2.96 6.25
CA GLY A 39 7.84 3.06 7.52
C GLY A 39 7.26 4.43 7.83
N SER A 40 7.48 5.41 6.97
CA SER A 40 6.90 6.74 7.20
C SER A 40 5.41 6.74 6.85
N THR A 41 4.68 7.72 7.39
CA THR A 41 3.25 7.86 7.10
C THR A 41 3.07 8.35 5.66
N PRO A 42 2.34 7.61 4.81
CA PRO A 42 2.10 8.07 3.44
C PRO A 42 1.15 9.28 3.43
N THR A 43 1.37 10.15 2.46
CA THR A 43 0.55 11.34 2.25
C THR A 43 0.28 11.51 0.77
N ALA A 44 -0.51 12.52 0.41
CA ALA A 44 -0.74 12.82 -1.00
C ALA A 44 0.53 13.25 -1.73
N SER A 45 1.62 13.47 -0.99
CA SER A 45 2.93 13.78 -1.57
C SER A 45 3.82 12.55 -1.70
N SER A 46 3.37 11.40 -1.22
CA SER A 46 4.13 10.15 -1.30
C SER A 46 4.07 9.57 -2.70
N GLU A 47 4.76 8.42 -2.90
CA GLU A 47 4.73 7.75 -4.20
C GLU A 47 3.31 7.31 -4.55
N LYS A 48 2.90 7.62 -5.76
CA LYS A 48 1.58 7.22 -6.26
C LYS A 48 1.63 5.77 -6.75
N TYR A 49 0.69 4.97 -6.29
CA TYR A 49 0.59 3.59 -6.74
C TYR A 49 -0.05 3.55 -8.13
N THR A 50 0.65 2.95 -9.09
CA THR A 50 0.13 2.76 -10.45
C THR A 50 0.19 1.32 -10.90
N ASP A 51 1.22 0.60 -10.47
CA ASP A 51 1.45 -0.80 -10.86
C ASP A 51 1.88 -1.60 -9.65
N PRO A 52 1.75 -2.94 -9.69
CA PRO A 52 2.26 -3.78 -8.60
C PRO A 52 3.72 -3.46 -8.30
N ILE A 53 4.07 -3.49 -7.03
CA ILE A 53 5.39 -3.10 -6.54
C ILE A 53 6.18 -4.36 -6.20
N ASP A 54 7.38 -4.49 -6.77
CA ASP A 54 8.26 -5.61 -6.46
C ASP A 54 8.82 -5.46 -5.04
N MET A 55 8.77 -6.54 -4.27
CA MET A 55 9.41 -6.55 -2.96
C MET A 55 10.92 -6.57 -3.12
N PRO A 56 11.66 -5.80 -2.29
CA PRO A 56 13.12 -5.88 -2.28
C PRO A 56 13.60 -7.27 -1.89
N GLU A 57 14.71 -7.71 -2.47
CA GLU A 57 15.31 -9.00 -2.14
C GLU A 57 16.02 -8.94 -0.79
N ASN A 58 15.96 -10.05 -0.05
CA ASN A 58 16.68 -10.21 1.22
C ASN A 58 16.53 -9.00 2.14
N SER A 59 15.30 -8.49 2.28
CA SER A 59 15.07 -7.24 2.99
C SER A 59 13.87 -7.33 3.90
N GLN A 60 13.82 -6.42 4.85
CA GLN A 60 12.64 -6.19 5.66
C GLN A 60 12.05 -4.85 5.23
N THR A 61 10.80 -4.87 4.81
CA THR A 61 10.14 -3.68 4.30
C THR A 61 8.90 -3.37 5.13
N THR A 62 8.82 -2.15 5.62
CA THR A 62 7.59 -1.67 6.26
C THR A 62 6.82 -0.87 5.21
N PHE A 63 5.77 -1.47 4.69
CA PHE A 63 4.95 -0.90 3.62
C PHE A 63 3.73 -0.24 4.22
N SER A 64 3.56 1.05 3.97
CA SER A 64 2.39 1.79 4.43
C SER A 64 1.69 2.41 3.23
N ALA A 65 0.37 2.38 3.24
CA ALA A 65 -0.43 2.89 2.12
C ALA A 65 -1.68 3.59 2.61
N ILE A 66 -2.12 4.57 1.83
CA ILE A 66 -3.40 5.24 2.04
C ILE A 66 -4.12 5.36 0.70
N LEU A 67 -5.44 5.55 0.79
CA LEU A 67 -6.24 5.94 -0.36
C LEU A 67 -6.68 7.39 -0.15
N VAL A 68 -6.56 8.19 -1.19
CA VAL A 68 -7.00 9.59 -1.16
C VAL A 68 -8.18 9.73 -2.10
N ASN A 69 -9.28 10.28 -1.59
CA ASN A 69 -10.46 10.53 -2.40
C ASN A 69 -10.18 11.65 -3.39
N ASP A 70 -10.38 11.37 -4.68
CA ASP A 70 -10.05 12.33 -5.74
C ASP A 70 -10.95 13.56 -5.75
N LYS A 71 -12.13 13.47 -5.13
CA LYS A 71 -13.07 14.58 -5.13
C LYS A 71 -12.87 15.54 -3.96
N ASN A 72 -12.59 15.02 -2.78
CA ASN A 72 -12.48 15.86 -1.59
C ASN A 72 -11.07 15.89 -1.00
N GLY A 73 -10.15 15.08 -1.52
CA GLY A 73 -8.77 15.05 -1.08
C GLY A 73 -8.55 14.44 0.29
N LYS A 74 -9.57 13.80 0.85
CA LYS A 74 -9.43 13.18 2.17
C LYS A 74 -8.78 11.80 2.05
N ALA A 75 -7.86 11.54 2.97
CA ALA A 75 -7.16 10.26 3.03
C ALA A 75 -7.90 9.29 3.95
N THR A 76 -7.81 8.00 3.61
CA THR A 76 -8.29 6.95 4.49
C THR A 76 -7.27 6.68 5.58
N GLU A 77 -7.57 5.72 6.46
CA GLU A 77 -6.60 5.30 7.45
C GLU A 77 -5.41 4.62 6.79
N VAL A 78 -4.26 4.71 7.45
CA VAL A 78 -3.03 4.09 6.96
C VAL A 78 -3.10 2.59 7.19
N THR A 79 -2.81 1.83 6.12
CA THR A 79 -2.64 0.38 6.22
C THR A 79 -1.16 0.09 6.20
N THR A 80 -0.66 -0.60 7.23
CA THR A 80 0.75 -0.93 7.34
C THR A 80 0.93 -2.44 7.24
N ARG A 81 1.92 -2.86 6.44
CA ARG A 81 2.28 -4.27 6.30
C ARG A 81 3.79 -4.40 6.43
N ASN A 82 4.20 -5.45 7.10
CA ASN A 82 5.63 -5.75 7.26
C ASN A 82 5.96 -6.98 6.43
N TYR A 83 6.85 -6.81 5.47
CA TYR A 83 7.24 -7.88 4.56
C TYR A 83 8.71 -8.21 4.78
N ILE A 84 9.00 -9.49 4.91
CA ILE A 84 10.36 -9.98 5.04
C ILE A 84 10.63 -10.90 3.86
N THR A 85 11.66 -10.60 3.10
CA THR A 85 12.03 -11.43 1.95
C THR A 85 13.34 -12.14 2.22
N THR A 86 13.39 -13.39 1.77
CA THR A 86 14.58 -14.25 1.96
C THR A 86 15.13 -14.77 0.62
N TYR A 87 14.69 -14.15 -0.47
CA TYR A 87 15.19 -14.55 -1.80
C TYR A 87 16.14 -13.52 -2.38
#